data_af12244e29fd795deaeba8d44d21c90b
#
_entry.id   af12244e29fd795deaeba8d44d21c90b
#
_cell.length_a   1.000
_cell.length_b   1.000
_cell.length_c   1.000
_cell.angle_alpha   90.00
_cell.angle_beta   90.00
_cell.angle_gamma   90.00
#
_symmetry.space_group_name_H-M   'P 1'
#
loop_
_entity.id
_entity.type
_entity.pdbx_description
1 polymer ?
#
loop_
_entity_poly.entity_id
_entity_poly.type
_entity_poly.pdbx_seq_one_letter_code
_entity_poly.pdbx_strand_id
1 'polypeptide(L)'
;MSNAKETKVEDHDYSLQPVPQFARRRLLTMFMIMLGFTFFSASMWTGQTLGDSLDLSGFIGSLILGGIILAIYTGSLAYVGAKTGLSLDLLAQHSFGAKGSYLPSVLTSFTQIGWFGVGVA
;
A
#
# COMPACT_ATOMS: atom_id res chain seq x y z
N MET A 1 31.61 32.89 -16.81
CA MET A 1 30.67 31.84 -17.24
C MET A 1 30.63 30.81 -16.13
N SER A 2 29.67 30.98 -15.23
CA SER A 2 29.53 30.17 -14.00
C SER A 2 28.67 28.94 -14.32
N ASN A 3 29.28 27.74 -14.31
CA ASN A 3 28.58 26.48 -14.34
C ASN A 3 27.85 26.29 -13.00
N ALA A 4 26.62 26.75 -12.92
CA ALA A 4 25.70 26.30 -11.91
C ALA A 4 25.41 24.81 -12.20
N LYS A 5 26.15 23.91 -11.55
CA LYS A 5 25.71 22.53 -11.37
C LYS A 5 24.40 22.60 -10.58
N GLU A 6 23.28 22.52 -11.30
CA GLU A 6 22.02 22.14 -10.67
C GLU A 6 22.28 20.82 -9.94
N THR A 7 22.38 20.88 -8.63
CA THR A 7 22.29 19.70 -7.77
C THR A 7 20.85 19.21 -7.92
N LYS A 8 20.65 18.32 -8.91
CA LYS A 8 19.46 17.52 -9.03
C LYS A 8 19.34 16.80 -7.70
N VAL A 9 18.44 17.25 -6.85
CA VAL A 9 18.08 16.54 -5.64
C VAL A 9 17.62 15.16 -6.11
N GLU A 10 18.45 14.16 -5.88
CA GLU A 10 18.16 12.80 -6.27
C GLU A 10 17.01 12.35 -5.37
N ASP A 11 15.82 12.30 -5.95
CA ASP A 11 14.61 11.85 -5.26
C ASP A 11 14.74 10.34 -5.04
N HIS A 12 15.35 9.98 -3.92
CA HIS A 12 15.59 8.58 -3.53
C HIS A 12 14.29 7.80 -3.29
N ASP A 13 13.16 8.50 -3.19
CA ASP A 13 11.87 7.90 -2.84
C ASP A 13 10.99 7.65 -4.07
N TYR A 14 11.37 8.12 -5.24
CA TYR A 14 10.62 7.99 -6.50
C TYR A 14 9.12 8.32 -6.37
N SER A 15 8.78 9.25 -5.49
CA SER A 15 7.38 9.61 -5.20
C SER A 15 6.68 10.27 -6.38
N LEU A 16 7.44 11.00 -7.20
CA LEU A 16 6.94 11.76 -8.35
C LEU A 16 7.36 11.18 -9.71
N GLN A 17 8.09 10.06 -9.73
CA GLN A 17 8.62 9.45 -10.93
C GLN A 17 8.45 7.93 -10.91
N PRO A 18 8.28 7.28 -12.09
CA PRO A 18 8.26 5.83 -12.15
C PRO A 18 9.58 5.23 -11.68
N VAL A 19 9.52 4.18 -10.87
CA VAL A 19 10.71 3.47 -10.39
C VAL A 19 11.42 2.80 -11.56
N PRO A 20 12.68 3.15 -11.86
CA PRO A 20 13.44 2.54 -12.94
C PRO A 20 13.70 1.05 -12.66
N GLN A 21 13.87 0.25 -13.70
CA GLN A 21 13.96 -1.21 -13.56
C GLN A 21 15.12 -1.67 -12.67
N PHE A 22 16.24 -0.97 -12.69
CA PHE A 22 17.41 -1.29 -11.87
C PHE A 22 17.19 -1.05 -10.37
N ALA A 23 16.27 -0.15 -9.99
CA ALA A 23 15.93 0.15 -8.59
C ALA A 23 14.82 -0.77 -8.04
N ARG A 24 14.17 -1.57 -8.89
CA ARG A 24 13.11 -2.48 -8.48
C ARG A 24 13.66 -3.64 -7.66
N ARG A 25 12.99 -3.93 -6.55
CA ARG A 25 13.37 -5.02 -5.66
C ARG A 25 12.89 -6.36 -6.21
N ARG A 26 13.59 -7.44 -5.82
CA ARG A 26 13.17 -8.81 -6.15
C ARG A 26 11.87 -9.17 -5.45
N LEU A 27 11.10 -10.06 -6.07
CA LEU A 27 9.81 -10.54 -5.56
C LEU A 27 9.91 -11.04 -4.11
N LEU A 28 10.93 -11.85 -3.79
CA LEU A 28 11.11 -12.39 -2.44
C LEU A 28 11.34 -11.28 -1.40
N THR A 29 12.13 -10.26 -1.74
CA THR A 29 12.38 -9.12 -0.85
C THR A 29 11.09 -8.34 -0.59
N MET A 30 10.32 -8.07 -1.63
CA MET A 30 9.02 -7.39 -1.50
C MET A 30 8.02 -8.22 -0.70
N PHE A 31 7.99 -9.53 -0.95
CA PHE A 31 7.14 -10.45 -0.19
C PHE A 31 7.47 -10.43 1.31
N MET A 32 8.75 -10.49 1.69
CA MET A 32 9.17 -10.46 3.09
C MET A 32 8.84 -9.12 3.76
N ILE A 33 9.00 -8.00 3.05
CA ILE A 33 8.62 -6.68 3.55
C ILE A 33 7.11 -6.61 3.78
N MET A 34 6.31 -7.06 2.82
CA MET A 34 4.85 -7.07 2.93
C MET A 34 4.37 -8.02 4.02
N LEU A 35 5.01 -9.19 4.15
CA LEU A 35 4.71 -10.14 5.23
C LEU A 35 4.97 -9.49 6.60
N GLY A 36 6.12 -8.85 6.79
CA GLY A 36 6.44 -8.14 8.03
C GLY A 36 5.46 -7.01 8.34
N PHE A 37 5.04 -6.28 7.32
CA PHE A 37 4.04 -5.22 7.46
C PHE A 37 2.65 -5.75 7.83
N THR A 38 2.30 -6.96 7.38
CA THR A 38 1.02 -7.60 7.71
C THR A 38 0.95 -8.08 9.16
N PHE A 39 2.11 -8.44 9.76
CA PHE A 39 2.23 -8.81 11.18
C PHE A 39 2.25 -7.58 12.09
N PHE A 40 1.23 -6.73 11.96
CA PHE A 40 1.07 -5.56 12.79
C PHE A 40 0.03 -5.81 13.88
N SER A 41 0.25 -5.26 15.08
CA SER A 41 -0.59 -5.49 16.27
C SER A 41 -2.08 -5.19 16.03
N ALA A 42 -2.38 -4.15 15.27
CA ALA A 42 -3.77 -3.80 14.95
C ALA A 42 -4.48 -4.85 14.09
N SER A 43 -3.76 -5.55 13.20
CA SER A 43 -4.31 -6.67 12.42
C SER A 43 -4.67 -7.84 13.31
N MET A 44 -3.85 -8.11 14.34
CA MET A 44 -4.11 -9.16 15.35
C MET A 44 -5.33 -8.82 16.19
N TRP A 45 -5.50 -7.56 16.59
CA TRP A 45 -6.68 -7.12 17.34
C TRP A 45 -7.96 -7.27 16.53
N THR A 46 -7.93 -6.86 15.25
CA THR A 46 -9.08 -7.07 14.34
C THR A 46 -9.42 -8.54 14.22
N GLY A 47 -8.41 -9.41 14.10
CA GLY A 47 -8.61 -10.87 14.07
C GLY A 47 -9.23 -11.42 15.35
N GLN A 48 -8.79 -10.95 16.54
CA GLN A 48 -9.36 -11.32 17.81
C GLN A 48 -10.83 -10.91 17.92
N THR A 49 -11.15 -9.64 17.61
CA THR A 49 -12.53 -9.14 17.67
C THR A 49 -13.48 -9.94 16.77
N LEU A 50 -13.00 -10.35 15.60
CA LEU A 50 -13.76 -11.20 14.69
C LEU A 50 -13.94 -12.62 15.26
N GLY A 51 -12.90 -13.17 15.90
CA GLY A 51 -12.93 -14.49 16.53
C GLY A 51 -13.86 -14.56 17.75
N ASP A 52 -13.93 -13.48 18.53
CA ASP A 52 -14.80 -13.38 19.69
C ASP A 52 -16.31 -13.27 19.31
N SER A 53 -16.58 -12.80 18.09
CA SER A 53 -17.94 -12.53 17.61
C SER A 53 -18.56 -13.66 16.79
N LEU A 54 -17.74 -14.59 16.29
CA LEU A 54 -18.16 -15.66 15.38
C LEU A 54 -17.81 -17.03 15.95
N ASP A 55 -18.60 -18.04 15.60
CA ASP A 55 -18.20 -19.43 15.78
C ASP A 55 -17.04 -19.79 14.84
N LEU A 56 -16.36 -20.91 15.11
CA LEU A 56 -15.17 -21.32 14.37
C LEU A 56 -15.42 -21.44 12.85
N SER A 57 -16.57 -21.96 12.45
CA SER A 57 -16.93 -22.11 11.03
C SER A 57 -17.18 -20.77 10.36
N GLY A 58 -17.88 -19.87 11.00
CA GLY A 58 -18.12 -18.50 10.54
C GLY A 58 -16.82 -17.69 10.46
N PHE A 59 -15.94 -17.84 11.45
CA PHE A 59 -14.62 -17.19 11.46
C PHE A 59 -13.77 -17.63 10.27
N ILE A 60 -13.61 -18.94 10.07
CA ILE A 60 -12.82 -19.47 8.95
C ILE A 60 -13.45 -19.09 7.60
N GLY A 61 -14.77 -19.19 7.48
CA GLY A 61 -15.49 -18.79 6.28
C GLY A 61 -15.28 -17.31 5.92
N SER A 62 -15.37 -16.43 6.91
CA SER A 62 -15.13 -14.99 6.74
C SER A 62 -13.69 -14.68 6.35
N LEU A 63 -12.71 -15.35 6.96
CA LEU A 63 -11.29 -15.18 6.62
C LEU A 63 -11.00 -15.61 5.19
N ILE A 64 -11.51 -16.76 4.77
CA ILE A 64 -11.28 -17.27 3.40
C ILE A 64 -11.94 -16.35 2.39
N LEU A 65 -13.21 -15.99 2.58
CA LEU A 65 -13.95 -15.15 1.64
C LEU A 65 -13.35 -13.75 1.56
N GLY A 66 -13.11 -13.11 2.69
CA GLY A 66 -12.48 -11.79 2.76
C GLY A 66 -11.05 -11.80 2.19
N GLY A 67 -10.29 -12.86 2.50
CA GLY A 67 -8.95 -13.05 1.97
C GLY A 67 -8.91 -13.19 0.45
N ILE A 68 -9.84 -13.94 -0.14
CA ILE A 68 -9.95 -14.10 -1.61
C ILE A 68 -10.29 -12.75 -2.26
N ILE A 69 -11.29 -12.04 -1.75
CA ILE A 69 -11.69 -10.74 -2.29
C ILE A 69 -10.51 -9.75 -2.22
N LEU A 70 -9.84 -9.70 -1.07
CA LEU A 70 -8.70 -8.85 -0.87
C LEU A 70 -7.52 -9.23 -1.77
N ALA A 71 -7.25 -10.52 -1.94
CA ALA A 71 -6.17 -11.01 -2.81
C ALA A 71 -6.40 -10.65 -4.28
N ILE A 72 -7.62 -10.74 -4.77
CA ILE A 72 -7.97 -10.34 -6.14
C ILE A 72 -7.77 -8.84 -6.33
N TYR A 73 -8.27 -8.05 -5.39
CA TYR A 73 -8.16 -6.60 -5.44
C TYR A 73 -6.72 -6.11 -5.34
N THR A 74 -6.01 -6.51 -4.28
CA THR A 74 -4.62 -6.09 -4.07
C THR A 74 -3.67 -6.69 -5.10
N GLY A 75 -3.91 -7.92 -5.54
CA GLY A 75 -3.14 -8.58 -6.58
C GLY A 75 -3.24 -7.87 -7.93
N SER A 76 -4.42 -7.39 -8.31
CA SER A 76 -4.60 -6.62 -9.54
C SER A 76 -3.85 -5.28 -9.47
N LEU A 77 -3.95 -4.56 -8.35
CA LEU A 77 -3.20 -3.30 -8.14
C LEU A 77 -1.69 -3.53 -8.12
N ALA A 78 -1.23 -4.58 -7.43
CA ALA A 78 0.17 -4.94 -7.36
C ALA A 78 0.73 -5.29 -8.74
N TYR A 79 -0.04 -6.01 -9.58
CA TYR A 79 0.35 -6.32 -10.95
C TYR A 79 0.54 -5.05 -11.79
N VAL A 80 -0.40 -4.11 -11.72
CA VAL A 80 -0.30 -2.83 -12.43
C VAL A 80 0.88 -2.02 -11.93
N GLY A 81 1.05 -1.88 -10.62
CA GLY A 81 2.17 -1.18 -10.00
C GLY A 81 3.53 -1.79 -10.36
N ALA A 82 3.64 -3.11 -10.33
CA ALA A 82 4.87 -3.81 -10.72
C ALA A 82 5.22 -3.62 -12.20
N LYS A 83 4.21 -3.61 -13.07
CA LYS A 83 4.41 -3.43 -14.51
C LYS A 83 4.78 -2.00 -14.88
N THR A 84 4.11 -1.03 -14.28
CA THR A 84 4.31 0.40 -14.57
C THR A 84 5.44 1.04 -13.76
N GLY A 85 5.70 0.52 -12.56
CA GLY A 85 6.63 1.13 -11.59
C GLY A 85 6.08 2.41 -10.96
N LEU A 86 4.78 2.65 -11.07
CA LEU A 86 4.12 3.83 -10.50
C LEU A 86 3.73 3.59 -9.04
N SER A 87 3.88 4.64 -8.22
CA SER A 87 3.29 4.68 -6.89
C SER A 87 1.76 4.75 -6.96
N LEU A 88 1.08 4.47 -5.85
CA LEU A 88 -0.39 4.55 -5.78
C LEU A 88 -0.90 5.93 -6.17
N ASP A 89 -0.24 6.99 -5.70
CA ASP A 89 -0.61 8.37 -6.00
C ASP A 89 -0.46 8.72 -7.48
N LEU A 90 0.62 8.27 -8.11
CA LEU A 90 0.83 8.44 -9.56
C LEU A 90 -0.20 7.64 -10.38
N LEU A 91 -0.55 6.44 -9.93
CA LEU A 91 -1.61 5.65 -10.56
C LEU A 91 -2.98 6.37 -10.45
N ALA A 92 -3.27 6.93 -9.28
CA ALA A 92 -4.48 7.70 -9.04
C ALA A 92 -4.52 8.97 -9.91
N GLN A 93 -3.38 9.68 -10.07
CA GLN A 93 -3.29 10.82 -10.98
C GLN A 93 -3.52 10.43 -12.44
N HIS A 94 -3.03 9.27 -12.85
CA HIS A 94 -3.23 8.79 -14.22
C HIS A 94 -4.69 8.39 -14.48
N SER A 95 -5.37 7.85 -13.48
CA SER A 95 -6.76 7.36 -13.60
C SER A 95 -7.81 8.47 -13.42
N PHE A 96 -7.60 9.39 -12.48
CA PHE A 96 -8.57 10.42 -12.08
C PHE A 96 -8.15 11.84 -12.46
N GLY A 97 -6.98 11.99 -13.09
CA GLY A 97 -6.40 13.30 -13.39
C GLY A 97 -5.83 14.02 -12.17
N ALA A 98 -5.12 15.14 -12.41
CA ALA A 98 -4.42 15.85 -11.35
C ALA A 98 -5.33 16.39 -10.24
N LYS A 99 -6.55 16.81 -10.56
CA LYS A 99 -7.53 17.29 -9.56
C LYS A 99 -8.26 16.14 -8.86
N GLY A 100 -8.56 15.07 -9.57
CA GLY A 100 -9.28 13.91 -9.02
C GLY A 100 -8.43 13.06 -8.08
N SER A 101 -7.11 13.10 -8.21
CA SER A 101 -6.18 12.35 -7.35
C SER A 101 -6.12 12.84 -5.91
N TYR A 102 -6.58 14.05 -5.63
CA TYR A 102 -6.67 14.54 -4.24
C TYR A 102 -7.62 13.70 -3.39
N LEU A 103 -8.70 13.19 -3.98
CA LEU A 103 -9.69 12.41 -3.23
C LEU A 103 -9.09 11.10 -2.67
N PRO A 104 -8.46 10.21 -3.46
CA PRO A 104 -7.80 9.02 -2.91
C PRO A 104 -6.67 9.35 -1.94
N SER A 105 -5.87 10.39 -2.19
CA SER A 105 -4.79 10.79 -1.29
C SER A 105 -5.30 11.27 0.07
N VAL A 106 -6.38 12.05 0.11
CA VAL A 106 -7.03 12.48 1.35
C VAL A 106 -7.60 11.29 2.11
N LEU A 107 -8.33 10.39 1.42
CA LEU A 107 -8.89 9.18 2.04
C LEU A 107 -7.80 8.28 2.63
N THR A 108 -6.71 8.09 1.90
CA THR A 108 -5.55 7.30 2.39
C THR A 108 -4.92 7.95 3.62
N SER A 109 -4.77 9.28 3.62
CA SER A 109 -4.23 10.03 4.77
C SER A 109 -5.11 9.88 6.02
N PHE A 110 -6.43 10.01 5.87
CA PHE A 110 -7.36 9.76 6.98
C PHE A 110 -7.28 8.34 7.51
N THR A 111 -7.18 7.36 6.64
CA THR A 111 -7.03 5.96 7.03
C THR A 111 -5.73 5.75 7.81
N GLN A 112 -4.62 6.34 7.38
CA GLN A 112 -3.34 6.25 8.07
C GLN A 112 -3.37 6.92 9.45
N ILE A 113 -4.03 8.06 9.59
CA ILE A 113 -4.23 8.72 10.90
C ILE A 113 -5.04 7.81 11.83
N GLY A 114 -6.11 7.19 11.33
CA GLY A 114 -6.91 6.23 12.11
C GLY A 114 -6.09 5.03 12.57
N TRP A 115 -5.30 4.43 11.69
CA TRP A 115 -4.41 3.31 12.03
C TRP A 115 -3.32 3.70 13.04
N PHE A 116 -2.76 4.90 12.91
CA PHE A 116 -1.81 5.42 13.89
C PHE A 116 -2.47 5.56 15.28
N GLY A 117 -3.69 6.09 15.33
CA GLY A 117 -4.45 6.19 16.57
C GLY A 117 -4.67 4.84 17.26
N VAL A 118 -5.03 3.81 16.51
CA VAL A 118 -5.17 2.42 17.02
C VAL A 118 -3.85 1.84 17.50
N GLY A 119 -2.74 2.20 16.87
CA GLY A 119 -1.40 1.70 17.25
C GLY A 119 -0.81 2.34 18.50
N VAL A 120 -1.36 3.50 18.94
CA VAL A 120 -0.90 4.26 20.12
C VAL A 120 -1.81 4.03 21.34
N ALA A 121 -3.05 3.59 21.13
CA ALA A 121 -4.02 3.29 22.19
C ALA A 121 -3.73 1.97 22.90
#